data_a06866b2657ec994ea5833a441c27fbd
#
_entry.id   a06866b2657ec994ea5833a441c27fbd
#
_cell.length_a   1.000
_cell.length_b   1.000
_cell.length_c   1.000
_cell.angle_alpha   90.00
_cell.angle_beta   90.00
_cell.angle_gamma   90.00
#
_symmetry.space_group_name_H-M   'P 1'
#
loop_
_entity.id
_entity.type
_entity.pdbx_description
1 polymer ?
#
loop_
_entity_poly.entity_id
_entity_poly.type
_entity_poly.pdbx_seq_one_letter_code
_entity_poly.pdbx_strand_id
1 'polypeptide(L)'
;MPTLLQINSTANWGSTGKIAEQINQTAVGRGWKTYIAYGREVNPSRSELIHVGDKLSQAVALAEARLFDNDGQANRIVTKRFIKKIKDIKPDIIHLHNLHGYYINYTILFEYLSSTLTPVVWTLHDCWAFTGHCGHFVRANCEKWKTHCADCPLKKAYPTSWWLDQSKRNYDLKKRLFSADKNLHIVAVSQWLAELVKQSYLKDADIRVINNGIDIQTFRPNISENRTKFSILGVSSVWTESKGLHDFYRLRETLSADRYDITLVGLSDNQIKLLPEGIKGIARTNSVEELVHYYNSADVVLSLSYGESMGLTPVEGMACGTPAIVYNNTAQPELVTPNTGIVVNQGNIQELCQAIYTVQNNGKQYYSSACRNRAETYYNKEDRYQEYVDLYKELISK
;
A
#
# COMPACT_ATOMS: atom_id res chain seq x y z
N MET A 1 -5.13 1.62 31.11
CA MET A 1 -4.24 1.49 29.94
C MET A 1 -5.12 1.17 28.75
N PRO A 2 -5.24 2.06 27.78
CA PRO A 2 -6.13 1.82 26.64
C PRO A 2 -5.64 0.65 25.78
N THR A 3 -6.59 -0.02 25.12
CA THR A 3 -6.34 -1.25 24.38
C THR A 3 -6.68 -1.05 22.89
N LEU A 4 -5.72 -1.31 22.03
CA LEU A 4 -5.84 -1.26 20.57
C LEU A 4 -5.87 -2.68 20.00
N LEU A 5 -6.88 -2.98 19.18
CA LEU A 5 -6.91 -4.19 18.38
C LEU A 5 -6.83 -3.82 16.90
N GLN A 6 -5.75 -4.18 16.23
CA GLN A 6 -5.65 -4.08 14.78
C GLN A 6 -6.05 -5.40 14.10
N ILE A 7 -6.74 -5.32 12.95
CA ILE A 7 -7.18 -6.46 12.15
C ILE A 7 -6.64 -6.29 10.73
N ASN A 8 -5.74 -7.18 10.32
CA ASN A 8 -5.12 -7.15 8.99
C ASN A 8 -4.96 -8.57 8.43
N SER A 9 -4.79 -8.70 7.13
CA SER A 9 -4.53 -10.01 6.51
C SER A 9 -3.21 -10.64 6.93
N THR A 10 -2.21 -9.84 7.28
CA THR A 10 -0.85 -10.27 7.69
C THR A 10 -0.38 -9.50 8.92
N ALA A 11 0.60 -10.02 9.67
CA ALA A 11 1.24 -9.30 10.77
C ALA A 11 2.75 -9.20 10.52
N ASN A 12 3.27 -7.98 10.53
CA ASN A 12 4.67 -7.65 10.25
C ASN A 12 5.21 -8.31 8.96
N TRP A 13 4.33 -8.54 8.00
CA TRP A 13 4.65 -9.11 6.68
C TRP A 13 4.04 -8.27 5.56
N GLY A 14 4.79 -8.10 4.47
CA GLY A 14 4.36 -7.22 3.38
C GLY A 14 4.25 -5.75 3.82
N SER A 15 3.73 -4.88 2.96
CA SER A 15 3.61 -3.45 3.27
C SER A 15 2.60 -3.18 4.39
N THR A 16 1.37 -3.66 4.26
CA THR A 16 0.29 -3.36 5.22
C THR A 16 0.52 -3.99 6.58
N GLY A 17 1.09 -5.20 6.64
CA GLY A 17 1.45 -5.84 7.91
C GLY A 17 2.58 -5.12 8.64
N LYS A 18 3.56 -4.58 7.92
CA LYS A 18 4.61 -3.73 8.50
C LYS A 18 4.07 -2.40 9.02
N ILE A 19 3.14 -1.78 8.29
CA ILE A 19 2.46 -0.56 8.73
C ILE A 19 1.69 -0.81 10.03
N ALA A 20 0.89 -1.88 10.10
CA ALA A 20 0.16 -2.26 11.32
C ALA A 20 1.11 -2.49 12.51
N GLU A 21 2.25 -3.17 12.29
CA GLU A 21 3.26 -3.39 13.31
C GLU A 21 3.89 -2.07 13.79
N GLN A 22 4.21 -1.15 12.90
CA GLN A 22 4.82 0.13 13.24
C GLN A 22 3.85 1.04 14.00
N ILE A 23 2.58 1.08 13.61
CA ILE A 23 1.52 1.77 14.38
C ILE A 23 1.43 1.19 15.79
N ASN A 24 1.46 -0.15 15.92
CA ASN A 24 1.46 -0.80 17.22
C ASN A 24 2.67 -0.45 18.08
N GLN A 25 3.87 -0.43 17.49
CA GLN A 25 5.08 -0.06 18.22
C GLN A 25 5.00 1.37 18.75
N THR A 26 4.45 2.30 17.97
CA THR A 26 4.19 3.68 18.40
C THR A 26 3.16 3.72 19.53
N ALA A 27 2.06 2.97 19.44
CA ALA A 27 1.04 2.89 20.48
C ALA A 27 1.59 2.29 21.80
N VAL A 28 2.38 1.21 21.73
CA VAL A 28 3.07 0.62 22.88
C VAL A 28 3.99 1.63 23.55
N GLY A 29 4.77 2.39 22.76
CA GLY A 29 5.64 3.47 23.27
C GLY A 29 4.87 4.59 23.97
N ARG A 30 3.55 4.67 23.77
CA ARG A 30 2.63 5.64 24.40
C ARG A 30 1.75 5.00 25.50
N GLY A 31 2.10 3.79 25.93
CA GLY A 31 1.44 3.11 27.05
C GLY A 31 0.13 2.42 26.70
N TRP A 32 -0.09 2.05 25.43
CA TRP A 32 -1.24 1.24 25.01
C TRP A 32 -0.94 -0.25 25.12
N LYS A 33 -1.96 -1.03 25.46
CA LYS A 33 -1.94 -2.48 25.21
C LYS A 33 -2.39 -2.75 23.78
N THR A 34 -1.64 -3.57 23.04
CA THR A 34 -1.87 -3.73 21.61
C THR A 34 -1.96 -5.18 21.17
N TYR A 35 -2.88 -5.44 20.25
CA TYR A 35 -3.12 -6.72 19.60
C TYR A 35 -3.11 -6.56 18.09
N ILE A 36 -2.56 -7.56 17.37
CA ILE A 36 -2.75 -7.70 15.93
C ILE A 36 -3.43 -9.03 15.62
N ALA A 37 -4.66 -8.97 15.12
CA ALA A 37 -5.35 -10.12 14.56
C ALA A 37 -4.98 -10.27 13.08
N TYR A 38 -4.50 -11.45 12.68
CA TYR A 38 -4.01 -11.72 11.33
C TYR A 38 -4.49 -13.08 10.83
N GLY A 39 -4.57 -13.24 9.50
CA GLY A 39 -5.03 -14.49 8.89
C GLY A 39 -3.95 -15.28 8.20
N ARG A 40 -2.92 -14.65 7.65
CA ARG A 40 -1.99 -15.27 6.71
C ARG A 40 -0.55 -15.25 7.24
N GLU A 41 0.36 -14.64 6.50
CA GLU A 41 1.78 -14.61 6.82
C GLU A 41 2.07 -13.72 8.04
N VAL A 42 3.07 -14.11 8.82
CA VAL A 42 3.49 -13.42 10.04
C VAL A 42 5.01 -13.46 10.19
N ASN A 43 5.57 -12.34 10.61
CA ASN A 43 6.93 -12.24 11.16
C ASN A 43 6.85 -11.93 12.66
N PRO A 44 7.95 -12.09 13.42
CA PRO A 44 8.01 -11.70 14.83
C PRO A 44 7.48 -10.29 15.05
N SER A 45 6.68 -10.11 16.10
CA SER A 45 5.99 -8.86 16.45
C SER A 45 6.20 -8.55 17.93
N ARG A 46 6.14 -7.28 18.29
CA ARG A 46 6.08 -6.82 19.69
C ARG A 46 4.66 -6.77 20.25
N SER A 47 3.67 -7.00 19.42
CA SER A 47 2.25 -7.01 19.79
C SER A 47 1.79 -8.42 20.18
N GLU A 48 0.72 -8.52 20.98
CA GLU A 48 0.04 -9.80 21.17
C GLU A 48 -0.65 -10.20 19.86
N LEU A 49 -0.27 -11.36 19.31
CA LEU A 49 -0.75 -11.85 18.03
C LEU A 49 -1.96 -12.77 18.19
N ILE A 50 -2.98 -12.55 17.35
CA ILE A 50 -4.19 -13.38 17.31
C ILE A 50 -4.34 -13.96 15.91
N HIS A 51 -4.09 -15.26 15.74
CA HIS A 51 -4.35 -15.91 14.48
C HIS A 51 -5.85 -16.15 14.26
N VAL A 52 -6.36 -15.70 13.09
CA VAL A 52 -7.76 -15.81 12.67
C VAL A 52 -7.88 -16.91 11.62
N GLY A 53 -8.43 -18.03 12.01
CA GLY A 53 -8.56 -19.21 11.13
C GLY A 53 -7.32 -20.10 11.12
N ASP A 54 -7.24 -20.92 10.09
CA ASP A 54 -6.17 -21.87 9.81
C ASP A 54 -5.97 -22.03 8.29
N LYS A 55 -4.97 -22.80 7.89
CA LYS A 55 -4.67 -23.02 6.46
C LYS A 55 -5.83 -23.64 5.71
N LEU A 56 -6.62 -24.52 6.34
CA LEU A 56 -7.77 -25.16 5.69
C LEU A 56 -8.89 -24.15 5.44
N SER A 57 -9.24 -23.36 6.44
CA SER A 57 -10.28 -22.33 6.32
C SER A 57 -9.90 -21.27 5.29
N GLN A 58 -8.61 -20.94 5.18
CA GLN A 58 -8.11 -20.02 4.13
C GLN A 58 -8.19 -20.64 2.74
N ALA A 59 -7.84 -21.92 2.60
CA ALA A 59 -7.93 -22.64 1.30
C ALA A 59 -9.39 -22.73 0.83
N VAL A 60 -10.33 -23.03 1.73
CA VAL A 60 -11.76 -23.02 1.42
C VAL A 60 -12.22 -21.64 1.01
N ALA A 61 -11.86 -20.58 1.76
CA ALA A 61 -12.22 -19.21 1.43
C ALA A 61 -11.64 -18.74 0.09
N LEU A 62 -10.40 -19.16 -0.23
CA LEU A 62 -9.80 -18.92 -1.54
C LEU A 62 -10.58 -19.61 -2.66
N ALA A 63 -10.94 -20.88 -2.47
CA ALA A 63 -11.74 -21.63 -3.45
C ALA A 63 -13.11 -20.99 -3.68
N GLU A 64 -13.81 -20.61 -2.61
CA GLU A 64 -15.09 -19.90 -2.70
C GLU A 64 -14.96 -18.57 -3.44
N ALA A 65 -13.95 -17.77 -3.13
CA ALA A 65 -13.72 -16.50 -3.82
C ALA A 65 -13.47 -16.72 -5.31
N ARG A 66 -12.65 -17.74 -5.68
CA ARG A 66 -12.34 -18.07 -7.07
C ARG A 66 -13.55 -18.57 -7.86
N LEU A 67 -14.40 -19.35 -7.24
CA LEU A 67 -15.56 -19.96 -7.89
C LEU A 67 -16.78 -19.04 -7.89
N PHE A 68 -17.03 -18.35 -6.79
CA PHE A 68 -18.28 -17.64 -6.52
C PHE A 68 -18.16 -16.13 -6.37
N ASP A 69 -16.98 -15.55 -6.54
CA ASP A 69 -16.74 -14.09 -6.38
C ASP A 69 -17.25 -13.54 -5.03
N ASN A 70 -16.99 -14.29 -3.95
CA ASN A 70 -17.46 -13.94 -2.60
C ASN A 70 -16.29 -13.69 -1.62
N ASP A 71 -15.21 -13.06 -2.09
CA ASP A 71 -14.05 -12.72 -1.26
C ASP A 71 -14.47 -11.98 0.03
N GLY A 72 -13.93 -12.47 1.17
CA GLY A 72 -14.27 -11.93 2.49
C GLY A 72 -15.67 -12.29 3.02
N GLN A 73 -16.39 -13.24 2.42
CA GLN A 73 -17.69 -13.73 2.87
C GLN A 73 -17.69 -15.18 3.38
N ALA A 74 -16.60 -15.92 3.15
CA ALA A 74 -16.36 -17.22 3.75
C ALA A 74 -16.05 -17.13 5.26
N ASN A 75 -15.49 -18.16 5.86
CA ASN A 75 -14.95 -18.14 7.24
C ASN A 75 -15.95 -17.75 8.34
N ARG A 76 -17.23 -18.09 8.18
CA ARG A 76 -18.31 -17.70 9.13
C ARG A 76 -18.04 -18.17 10.55
N ILE A 77 -17.67 -19.43 10.75
CA ILE A 77 -17.42 -20.03 12.09
C ILE A 77 -16.16 -19.40 12.70
N VAL A 78 -15.11 -19.26 11.90
CA VAL A 78 -13.84 -18.66 12.30
C VAL A 78 -14.08 -17.23 12.81
N THR A 79 -14.81 -16.42 12.05
CA THR A 79 -15.11 -15.03 12.43
C THR A 79 -15.96 -14.94 13.70
N LYS A 80 -16.97 -15.82 13.86
CA LYS A 80 -17.75 -15.87 15.09
C LYS A 80 -16.89 -16.22 16.32
N ARG A 81 -15.91 -17.14 16.18
CA ARG A 81 -14.95 -17.45 17.25
C ARG A 81 -14.03 -16.27 17.54
N PHE A 82 -13.59 -15.58 16.50
CA PHE A 82 -12.76 -14.38 16.65
C PHE A 82 -13.52 -13.25 17.37
N ILE A 83 -14.80 -13.03 17.07
CA ILE A 83 -15.63 -12.03 17.78
C ILE A 83 -15.72 -12.34 19.28
N LYS A 84 -15.76 -13.61 19.71
CA LYS A 84 -15.70 -13.96 21.13
C LYS A 84 -14.40 -13.44 21.76
N LYS A 85 -13.26 -13.64 21.09
CA LYS A 85 -11.97 -13.09 21.54
C LYS A 85 -11.98 -11.56 21.61
N ILE A 86 -12.61 -10.87 20.65
CA ILE A 86 -12.73 -9.40 20.70
C ILE A 86 -13.53 -8.99 21.95
N LYS A 87 -14.63 -9.68 22.26
CA LYS A 87 -15.44 -9.44 23.46
C LYS A 87 -14.68 -9.66 24.77
N ASP A 88 -13.76 -10.65 24.80
CA ASP A 88 -12.91 -10.93 25.96
C ASP A 88 -11.81 -9.85 26.12
N ILE A 89 -11.22 -9.37 25.02
CA ILE A 89 -10.18 -8.33 24.99
C ILE A 89 -10.77 -6.97 25.41
N LYS A 90 -12.00 -6.66 24.98
CA LYS A 90 -12.68 -5.37 25.18
C LYS A 90 -11.82 -4.20 24.71
N PRO A 91 -11.43 -4.13 23.42
CA PRO A 91 -10.59 -3.06 22.92
C PRO A 91 -11.32 -1.70 23.01
N ASP A 92 -10.56 -0.65 23.36
CA ASP A 92 -11.05 0.73 23.31
C ASP A 92 -11.11 1.27 21.87
N ILE A 93 -10.24 0.74 21.00
CA ILE A 93 -10.21 1.04 19.56
C ILE A 93 -10.07 -0.27 18.77
N ILE A 94 -10.84 -0.40 17.70
CA ILE A 94 -10.64 -1.43 16.67
C ILE A 94 -10.14 -0.74 15.40
N HIS A 95 -8.96 -1.14 14.91
CA HIS A 95 -8.37 -0.59 13.71
C HIS A 95 -8.31 -1.64 12.60
N LEU A 96 -9.04 -1.41 11.53
CA LEU A 96 -9.12 -2.28 10.36
C LEU A 96 -8.11 -1.85 9.29
N HIS A 97 -7.48 -2.83 8.66
CA HIS A 97 -6.68 -2.66 7.45
C HIS A 97 -7.28 -3.48 6.31
N ASN A 98 -6.52 -4.42 5.72
CA ASN A 98 -7.02 -5.26 4.64
C ASN A 98 -7.93 -6.37 5.18
N LEU A 99 -9.22 -6.28 4.90
CA LEU A 99 -10.22 -7.31 5.23
C LEU A 99 -10.34 -8.37 4.13
N HIS A 100 -9.88 -8.09 2.92
CA HIS A 100 -9.69 -9.10 1.86
C HIS A 100 -8.46 -9.96 2.15
N GLY A 101 -8.36 -11.15 1.51
CA GLY A 101 -7.24 -12.06 1.75
C GLY A 101 -7.63 -13.37 2.40
N TYR A 102 -8.90 -13.77 2.29
CA TYR A 102 -9.42 -15.13 2.54
C TYR A 102 -9.36 -15.60 3.99
N TYR A 103 -9.37 -14.72 4.99
CA TYR A 103 -9.19 -15.10 6.40
C TYR A 103 -10.38 -14.76 7.32
N ILE A 104 -11.20 -13.79 6.96
CA ILE A 104 -12.28 -13.26 7.79
C ILE A 104 -13.58 -13.11 6.97
N ASN A 105 -14.71 -13.13 7.65
CA ASN A 105 -16.01 -12.80 7.06
C ASN A 105 -16.39 -11.38 7.45
N TYR A 106 -16.30 -10.43 6.50
CA TYR A 106 -16.59 -9.03 6.78
C TYR A 106 -18.06 -8.77 7.12
N THR A 107 -18.99 -9.57 6.61
CA THR A 107 -20.40 -9.41 6.93
C THR A 107 -20.64 -9.60 8.44
N ILE A 108 -20.18 -10.74 8.99
CA ILE A 108 -20.33 -11.05 10.41
C ILE A 108 -19.51 -10.08 11.28
N LEU A 109 -18.34 -9.65 10.79
CA LEU A 109 -17.52 -8.67 11.51
C LEU A 109 -18.25 -7.33 11.61
N PHE A 110 -18.78 -6.78 10.52
CA PHE A 110 -19.48 -5.48 10.53
C PHE A 110 -20.82 -5.54 11.23
N GLU A 111 -21.57 -6.65 11.19
CA GLU A 111 -22.74 -6.85 12.03
C GLU A 111 -22.40 -6.72 13.52
N TYR A 112 -21.24 -7.23 13.93
CA TYR A 112 -20.75 -7.04 15.31
C TYR A 112 -20.29 -5.60 15.57
N LEU A 113 -19.45 -5.02 14.69
CA LEU A 113 -18.93 -3.66 14.86
C LEU A 113 -20.06 -2.63 14.98
N SER A 114 -21.07 -2.69 14.14
CA SER A 114 -22.23 -1.81 14.18
C SER A 114 -23.12 -2.01 15.43
N SER A 115 -22.93 -3.10 16.18
CA SER A 115 -23.66 -3.38 17.44
C SER A 115 -22.90 -2.90 18.67
N THR A 116 -21.71 -2.34 18.53
CA THR A 116 -20.86 -1.85 19.64
C THR A 116 -20.69 -0.33 19.56
N LEU A 117 -20.32 0.28 20.68
CA LEU A 117 -19.95 1.69 20.74
C LEU A 117 -18.43 1.90 20.58
N THR A 118 -17.67 0.83 20.39
CA THR A 118 -16.22 0.92 20.20
C THR A 118 -15.91 1.64 18.89
N PRO A 119 -15.15 2.72 18.90
CA PRO A 119 -14.75 3.41 17.67
C PRO A 119 -13.95 2.48 16.75
N VAL A 120 -14.27 2.54 15.46
CA VAL A 120 -13.64 1.76 14.40
C VAL A 120 -12.87 2.70 13.48
N VAL A 121 -11.55 2.55 13.44
CA VAL A 121 -10.70 3.21 12.45
C VAL A 121 -10.45 2.22 11.31
N TRP A 122 -10.60 2.63 10.06
CA TRP A 122 -10.29 1.80 8.90
C TRP A 122 -9.30 2.49 7.99
N THR A 123 -8.05 2.02 7.99
CA THR A 123 -7.06 2.48 7.02
C THR A 123 -7.23 1.76 5.70
N LEU A 124 -7.55 2.52 4.67
CA LEU A 124 -7.68 2.04 3.30
C LEU A 124 -6.31 2.07 2.61
N HIS A 125 -5.85 0.90 2.18
CA HIS A 125 -4.62 0.72 1.42
C HIS A 125 -4.88 0.53 -0.08
N ASP A 126 -6.13 0.33 -0.46
CA ASP A 126 -6.63 0.19 -1.83
C ASP A 126 -8.11 0.59 -1.91
N CYS A 127 -8.74 0.34 -3.06
CA CYS A 127 -10.12 0.71 -3.31
C CYS A 127 -11.14 -0.40 -3.00
N TRP A 128 -10.73 -1.55 -2.49
CA TRP A 128 -11.60 -2.70 -2.28
C TRP A 128 -12.81 -2.39 -1.38
N ALA A 129 -12.62 -1.53 -0.40
CA ALA A 129 -13.67 -1.18 0.57
C ALA A 129 -14.93 -0.60 -0.09
N PHE A 130 -14.80 0.15 -1.18
CA PHE A 130 -15.92 0.84 -1.85
C PHE A 130 -16.18 0.36 -3.28
N THR A 131 -15.62 -0.77 -3.68
CA THR A 131 -15.92 -1.43 -4.96
C THR A 131 -16.68 -2.74 -4.74
N GLY A 132 -17.28 -3.28 -5.80
CA GLY A 132 -17.95 -4.58 -5.73
C GLY A 132 -16.99 -5.77 -5.83
N HIS A 133 -15.75 -5.57 -6.29
CA HIS A 133 -14.80 -6.65 -6.52
C HIS A 133 -13.34 -6.19 -6.33
N CYS A 134 -12.85 -5.31 -7.21
CA CYS A 134 -11.43 -5.02 -7.38
C CYS A 134 -10.86 -4.07 -6.32
N GLY A 135 -9.57 -4.26 -5.97
CA GLY A 135 -8.81 -3.31 -5.15
C GLY A 135 -8.27 -2.10 -5.93
N HIS A 136 -8.10 -2.25 -7.25
CA HIS A 136 -7.60 -1.19 -8.14
C HIS A 136 -8.36 -1.23 -9.47
N PHE A 137 -9.06 -0.17 -9.80
CA PHE A 137 -9.91 -0.06 -11.01
C PHE A 137 -9.31 0.84 -12.10
N VAL A 138 -8.24 1.57 -11.80
CA VAL A 138 -7.68 2.60 -12.69
C VAL A 138 -7.27 2.05 -14.05
N ARG A 139 -6.68 0.85 -14.11
CA ARG A 139 -6.30 0.19 -15.37
C ARG A 139 -7.45 -0.04 -16.35
N ALA A 140 -8.67 -0.15 -15.85
CA ALA A 140 -9.86 -0.36 -16.64
C ALA A 140 -10.65 0.93 -16.88
N ASN A 141 -10.18 2.08 -16.41
CA ASN A 141 -10.93 3.34 -16.40
C ASN A 141 -12.38 3.15 -15.94
N CYS A 142 -12.57 2.31 -14.90
CA CYS A 142 -13.89 1.94 -14.44
C CYS A 142 -14.42 2.95 -13.43
N GLU A 143 -15.58 3.55 -13.73
CA GLU A 143 -16.27 4.51 -12.88
C GLU A 143 -17.52 3.92 -12.19
N LYS A 144 -17.83 2.63 -12.40
CA LYS A 144 -19.04 1.98 -11.89
C LYS A 144 -19.14 2.02 -10.35
N TRP A 145 -18.01 2.00 -9.66
CA TRP A 145 -17.95 2.07 -8.20
C TRP A 145 -18.56 3.36 -7.60
N LYS A 146 -18.65 4.44 -8.37
CA LYS A 146 -19.25 5.70 -7.93
C LYS A 146 -20.77 5.59 -7.73
N THR A 147 -21.41 4.78 -8.54
CA THR A 147 -22.87 4.62 -8.54
C THR A 147 -23.31 3.20 -8.18
N HIS A 148 -22.87 2.22 -8.96
CA HIS A 148 -23.23 0.82 -8.78
C HIS A 148 -22.32 -0.11 -9.58
N CYS A 149 -21.54 -0.95 -8.91
CA CYS A 149 -20.75 -1.98 -9.57
C CYS A 149 -21.63 -3.08 -10.16
N ALA A 150 -21.33 -3.48 -11.40
CA ALA A 150 -21.87 -4.66 -12.08
C ALA A 150 -20.97 -4.97 -13.28
N ASP A 151 -20.97 -6.20 -13.78
CA ASP A 151 -20.21 -6.63 -14.96
C ASP A 151 -18.74 -6.15 -14.88
N CYS A 152 -18.02 -6.67 -13.87
CA CYS A 152 -16.70 -6.18 -13.51
C CYS A 152 -15.66 -6.46 -14.59
N PRO A 153 -15.06 -5.45 -15.24
CA PRO A 153 -14.04 -5.66 -16.25
C PRO A 153 -12.75 -6.27 -15.68
N LEU A 154 -12.58 -6.18 -14.36
CA LEU A 154 -11.42 -6.66 -13.63
C LEU A 154 -11.69 -7.94 -12.82
N LYS A 155 -12.74 -8.70 -13.15
CA LYS A 155 -13.11 -9.93 -12.46
C LYS A 155 -11.94 -10.93 -12.33
N LYS A 156 -11.04 -10.98 -13.32
CA LYS A 156 -9.84 -11.82 -13.30
C LYS A 156 -8.65 -11.20 -12.56
N ALA A 157 -8.72 -9.93 -12.18
CA ALA A 157 -7.73 -9.31 -11.31
C ALA A 157 -7.95 -9.69 -9.84
N TYR A 158 -7.04 -9.32 -8.96
CA TYR A 158 -7.18 -9.60 -7.53
C TYR A 158 -8.27 -8.74 -6.86
N PRO A 159 -9.12 -9.37 -6.02
CA PRO A 159 -9.28 -10.79 -5.72
C PRO A 159 -9.94 -11.54 -6.89
N THR A 160 -9.24 -12.55 -7.44
CA THR A 160 -9.64 -13.18 -8.71
C THR A 160 -10.90 -14.02 -8.58
N SER A 161 -11.86 -13.87 -9.50
CA SER A 161 -12.95 -14.83 -9.73
C SER A 161 -12.85 -15.43 -11.14
N TRP A 162 -13.03 -16.76 -11.25
CA TRP A 162 -12.88 -17.46 -12.51
C TRP A 162 -14.17 -17.50 -13.31
N TRP A 163 -15.30 -17.74 -12.65
CA TRP A 163 -16.58 -17.99 -13.30
C TRP A 163 -17.62 -16.90 -13.04
N LEU A 164 -18.05 -16.74 -11.78
CA LEU A 164 -19.11 -15.82 -11.45
C LEU A 164 -18.59 -14.38 -11.35
N ASP A 165 -19.47 -13.44 -11.65
CA ASP A 165 -19.32 -12.05 -11.36
C ASP A 165 -20.44 -11.65 -10.40
N GLN A 166 -20.09 -11.46 -9.14
CA GLN A 166 -21.01 -11.00 -8.11
C GLN A 166 -20.75 -9.54 -7.71
N SER A 167 -20.03 -8.80 -8.53
CA SER A 167 -19.66 -7.41 -8.22
C SER A 167 -20.85 -6.54 -7.85
N LYS A 168 -22.02 -6.76 -8.47
CA LYS A 168 -23.28 -6.08 -8.12
C LYS A 168 -23.69 -6.41 -6.69
N ARG A 169 -23.86 -7.68 -6.37
CA ARG A 169 -24.26 -8.16 -5.05
C ARG A 169 -23.27 -7.74 -3.96
N ASN A 170 -21.99 -7.88 -4.25
CA ASN A 170 -20.94 -7.51 -3.32
C ASN A 170 -20.91 -6.01 -3.04
N TYR A 171 -21.14 -5.19 -4.06
CA TYR A 171 -21.27 -3.74 -3.91
C TYR A 171 -22.45 -3.38 -3.00
N ASP A 172 -23.64 -3.92 -3.27
CA ASP A 172 -24.83 -3.64 -2.47
C ASP A 172 -24.65 -4.11 -1.01
N LEU A 173 -24.05 -5.28 -0.82
CA LEU A 173 -23.76 -5.82 0.51
C LEU A 173 -22.78 -4.95 1.28
N LYS A 174 -21.67 -4.58 0.68
CA LYS A 174 -20.65 -3.70 1.29
C LYS A 174 -21.26 -2.32 1.60
N LYS A 175 -21.96 -1.70 0.64
CA LYS A 175 -22.64 -0.44 0.84
C LYS A 175 -23.55 -0.48 2.07
N ARG A 176 -24.43 -1.50 2.16
CA ARG A 176 -25.33 -1.65 3.29
C ARG A 176 -24.60 -1.79 4.61
N LEU A 177 -23.53 -2.59 4.67
CA LEU A 177 -22.82 -2.90 5.92
C LEU A 177 -21.91 -1.76 6.37
N PHE A 178 -21.12 -1.22 5.44
CA PHE A 178 -20.07 -0.26 5.79
C PHE A 178 -20.63 1.15 6.01
N SER A 179 -21.76 1.50 5.36
CA SER A 179 -22.45 2.77 5.63
C SER A 179 -23.37 2.74 6.86
N ALA A 180 -23.60 1.57 7.44
CA ALA A 180 -24.44 1.44 8.64
C ALA A 180 -23.71 1.74 9.94
N ASP A 181 -22.39 1.63 9.95
CA ASP A 181 -21.56 1.85 11.15
C ASP A 181 -21.28 3.34 11.33
N LYS A 182 -21.95 3.94 12.31
CA LYS A 182 -21.79 5.36 12.65
C LYS A 182 -20.49 5.68 13.39
N ASN A 183 -19.81 4.66 13.92
CA ASN A 183 -18.54 4.78 14.63
C ASN A 183 -17.34 4.52 13.70
N LEU A 184 -17.58 4.45 12.39
CA LEU A 184 -16.54 4.19 11.39
C LEU A 184 -15.82 5.49 10.99
N HIS A 185 -14.51 5.52 11.25
CA HIS A 185 -13.61 6.59 10.85
C HIS A 185 -12.64 6.04 9.78
N ILE A 186 -12.58 6.68 8.64
CA ILE A 186 -11.75 6.23 7.51
C ILE A 186 -10.45 7.02 7.49
N VAL A 187 -9.34 6.31 7.38
CA VAL A 187 -8.05 6.89 7.09
C VAL A 187 -7.63 6.48 5.68
N ALA A 188 -7.43 7.45 4.80
CA ALA A 188 -6.85 7.25 3.48
C ALA A 188 -5.35 7.51 3.52
N VAL A 189 -4.56 6.67 2.84
CA VAL A 189 -3.09 6.80 2.83
C VAL A 189 -2.56 7.88 1.88
N SER A 190 -3.46 8.54 1.12
CA SER A 190 -3.15 9.65 0.21
C SER A 190 -4.37 10.53 0.01
N GLN A 191 -4.15 11.76 -0.45
CA GLN A 191 -5.23 12.68 -0.81
C GLN A 191 -6.06 12.10 -1.98
N TRP A 192 -5.39 11.52 -2.99
CA TRP A 192 -6.06 10.85 -4.10
C TRP A 192 -7.07 9.80 -3.62
N LEU A 193 -6.67 8.93 -2.69
CA LEU A 193 -7.57 7.90 -2.17
C LEU A 193 -8.71 8.51 -1.36
N ALA A 194 -8.45 9.55 -0.57
CA ALA A 194 -9.49 10.27 0.17
C ALA A 194 -10.53 10.88 -0.77
N GLU A 195 -10.12 11.49 -1.88
CA GLU A 195 -11.03 12.05 -2.88
C GLU A 195 -11.88 10.97 -3.57
N LEU A 196 -11.36 9.76 -3.75
CA LEU A 196 -12.16 8.63 -4.23
C LEU A 196 -13.19 8.19 -3.17
N VAL A 197 -12.80 8.09 -1.90
CA VAL A 197 -13.74 7.74 -0.82
C VAL A 197 -14.89 8.74 -0.76
N LYS A 198 -14.62 10.04 -0.87
CA LYS A 198 -15.64 11.10 -0.91
C LYS A 198 -16.62 11.00 -2.10
N GLN A 199 -16.21 10.31 -3.17
CA GLN A 199 -17.06 10.06 -4.35
C GLN A 199 -17.80 8.72 -4.26
N SER A 200 -17.53 7.91 -3.23
CA SER A 200 -18.12 6.58 -3.04
C SER A 200 -19.31 6.61 -2.10
N TYR A 201 -19.89 5.45 -1.82
CA TYR A 201 -20.93 5.31 -0.80
C TYR A 201 -20.44 5.50 0.65
N LEU A 202 -19.11 5.66 0.85
CA LEU A 202 -18.51 5.97 2.16
C LEU A 202 -18.30 7.49 2.37
N LYS A 203 -18.82 8.33 1.50
CA LYS A 203 -18.63 9.79 1.50
C LYS A 203 -19.04 10.51 2.80
N ASP A 204 -19.99 9.92 3.54
CA ASP A 204 -20.53 10.51 4.76
C ASP A 204 -19.74 10.08 6.03
N ALA A 205 -18.72 9.23 5.90
CA ALA A 205 -17.82 8.87 7.00
C ALA A 205 -16.89 10.04 7.37
N ASP A 206 -16.33 10.03 8.59
CA ASP A 206 -15.20 10.90 8.96
C ASP A 206 -13.95 10.43 8.22
N ILE A 207 -13.50 11.20 7.22
CA ILE A 207 -12.39 10.84 6.33
C ILE A 207 -11.17 11.70 6.68
N ARG A 208 -10.08 11.06 7.05
CA ARG A 208 -8.77 11.68 7.32
C ARG A 208 -7.71 11.15 6.37
N VAL A 209 -6.67 11.94 6.16
CA VAL A 209 -5.49 11.51 5.38
C VAL A 209 -4.31 11.40 6.32
N ILE A 210 -3.77 10.18 6.44
CA ILE A 210 -2.51 9.91 7.14
C ILE A 210 -1.64 9.10 6.19
N ASN A 211 -0.59 9.72 5.66
CA ASN A 211 0.33 9.04 4.76
C ASN A 211 1.08 7.92 5.46
N ASN A 212 1.47 6.89 4.72
CA ASN A 212 2.38 5.89 5.26
C ASN A 212 3.76 6.51 5.52
N GLY A 213 4.34 6.19 6.67
CA GLY A 213 5.65 6.65 7.04
C GLY A 213 6.77 5.71 6.63
N ILE A 214 7.97 6.24 6.49
CA ILE A 214 9.22 5.49 6.29
C ILE A 214 10.21 5.78 7.41
N ASP A 215 11.13 4.87 7.62
CA ASP A 215 12.22 5.03 8.59
C ASP A 215 13.31 5.95 8.02
N ILE A 216 13.22 7.23 8.30
CA ILE A 216 14.19 8.25 7.85
C ILE A 216 15.57 8.10 8.49
N GLN A 217 15.72 7.30 9.56
CA GLN A 217 17.04 7.01 10.17
C GLN A 217 17.76 5.91 9.39
N THR A 218 17.00 4.95 8.87
CA THR A 218 17.51 3.89 8.00
C THR A 218 17.68 4.41 6.57
N PHE A 219 16.64 5.00 5.98
CA PHE A 219 16.70 5.63 4.66
C PHE A 219 17.26 7.05 4.81
N ARG A 220 18.54 7.21 4.61
CA ARG A 220 19.22 8.51 4.73
C ARG A 220 20.33 8.65 3.69
N PRO A 221 20.70 9.89 3.33
CA PRO A 221 21.81 10.11 2.44
C PRO A 221 23.10 9.53 2.99
N ASN A 222 23.85 8.88 2.11
CA ASN A 222 25.19 8.35 2.39
C ASN A 222 26.10 8.71 1.21
N ILE A 223 27.41 8.65 1.43
CA ILE A 223 28.40 8.93 0.38
C ILE A 223 28.19 7.93 -0.75
N SER A 224 27.94 8.42 -1.95
CA SER A 224 27.87 7.59 -3.14
C SER A 224 29.25 7.46 -3.79
N GLU A 225 29.52 6.31 -4.39
CA GLU A 225 30.70 6.10 -5.21
C GLU A 225 30.66 6.97 -6.47
N ASN A 226 31.83 7.45 -6.91
CA ASN A 226 31.95 8.12 -8.22
C ASN A 226 31.65 7.11 -9.33
N ARG A 227 30.64 7.41 -10.15
CA ARG A 227 30.22 6.59 -11.29
C ARG A 227 30.45 7.34 -12.59
N THR A 228 30.74 6.59 -13.63
CA THR A 228 30.94 7.14 -14.98
C THR A 228 29.66 7.23 -15.77
N LYS A 229 28.64 6.42 -15.40
CA LYS A 229 27.33 6.38 -16.07
C LYS A 229 26.23 6.89 -15.14
N PHE A 230 25.21 7.48 -15.73
CA PHE A 230 23.99 7.90 -15.03
C PHE A 230 23.17 6.68 -14.60
N SER A 231 22.88 6.57 -13.32
CA SER A 231 22.26 5.40 -12.70
C SER A 231 20.78 5.60 -12.46
N ILE A 232 19.97 4.73 -13.06
CA ILE A 232 18.51 4.69 -12.98
C ILE A 232 18.10 3.48 -12.14
N LEU A 233 17.27 3.70 -11.12
CA LEU A 233 16.81 2.65 -10.22
C LEU A 233 15.29 2.45 -10.31
N GLY A 234 14.86 1.21 -10.46
CA GLY A 234 13.49 0.76 -10.24
C GLY A 234 13.42 -0.23 -9.09
N VAL A 235 12.49 -0.06 -8.16
CA VAL A 235 12.31 -0.97 -7.02
C VAL A 235 10.85 -1.42 -6.93
N SER A 236 10.62 -2.70 -6.76
CA SER A 236 9.29 -3.26 -6.46
C SER A 236 9.44 -4.56 -5.68
N SER A 237 8.54 -4.83 -4.77
CA SER A 237 8.51 -6.14 -4.07
C SER A 237 8.03 -7.28 -4.98
N VAL A 238 7.23 -6.96 -5.98
CA VAL A 238 6.73 -7.88 -7.01
C VAL A 238 6.59 -7.11 -8.32
N TRP A 239 7.37 -7.48 -9.30
CA TRP A 239 7.28 -6.88 -10.63
C TRP A 239 6.18 -7.51 -11.47
N THR A 240 5.29 -6.68 -11.97
CA THR A 240 4.19 -7.01 -12.88
C THR A 240 4.08 -5.94 -13.97
N GLU A 241 3.26 -6.16 -14.96
CA GLU A 241 2.92 -5.11 -15.93
C GLU A 241 2.41 -3.84 -15.25
N SER A 242 1.59 -4.00 -14.19
CA SER A 242 1.06 -2.85 -13.47
C SER A 242 2.11 -2.06 -12.69
N LYS A 243 3.30 -2.60 -12.50
CA LYS A 243 4.47 -1.91 -11.92
C LYS A 243 5.39 -1.31 -12.98
N GLY A 244 4.97 -1.33 -14.26
CA GLY A 244 5.69 -0.68 -15.36
C GLY A 244 6.93 -1.42 -15.83
N LEU A 245 7.04 -2.74 -15.59
CA LEU A 245 8.23 -3.51 -15.99
C LEU A 245 8.55 -3.35 -17.48
N HIS A 246 7.53 -3.41 -18.35
CA HIS A 246 7.73 -3.23 -19.80
C HIS A 246 8.18 -1.84 -20.19
N ASP A 247 7.84 -0.80 -19.41
CA ASP A 247 8.29 0.55 -19.71
C ASP A 247 9.79 0.72 -19.42
N PHE A 248 10.34 -0.04 -18.45
CA PHE A 248 11.80 -0.13 -18.28
C PHE A 248 12.48 -0.81 -19.49
N TYR A 249 11.84 -1.83 -20.11
CA TYR A 249 12.38 -2.46 -21.32
C TYR A 249 12.40 -1.47 -22.47
N ARG A 250 11.29 -0.77 -22.73
CA ARG A 250 11.20 0.29 -23.74
C ARG A 250 12.19 1.44 -23.47
N LEU A 251 12.36 1.79 -22.20
CA LEU A 251 13.36 2.79 -21.79
C LEU A 251 14.77 2.34 -22.16
N ARG A 252 15.12 1.06 -21.94
CA ARG A 252 16.43 0.50 -22.33
C ARG A 252 16.68 0.55 -23.83
N GLU A 253 15.65 0.30 -24.64
CA GLU A 253 15.75 0.40 -26.11
C GLU A 253 16.05 1.82 -26.58
N THR A 254 15.65 2.83 -25.79
CA THR A 254 15.80 4.25 -26.14
C THR A 254 17.10 4.86 -25.61
N LEU A 255 17.53 4.48 -24.40
CA LEU A 255 18.73 5.02 -23.76
C LEU A 255 19.97 4.18 -24.08
N SER A 256 21.09 4.81 -24.42
CA SER A 256 22.37 4.11 -24.66
C SER A 256 22.93 3.43 -23.42
N ALA A 257 23.32 2.16 -23.51
CA ALA A 257 23.95 1.41 -22.44
C ALA A 257 25.33 1.95 -22.04
N ASP A 258 25.99 2.70 -22.89
CA ASP A 258 27.28 3.32 -22.59
C ASP A 258 27.18 4.50 -21.62
N ARG A 259 26.01 5.12 -21.55
CA ARG A 259 25.76 6.33 -20.76
C ARG A 259 24.84 6.10 -19.55
N TYR A 260 23.98 5.09 -19.60
CA TYR A 260 22.93 4.86 -18.64
C TYR A 260 22.92 3.43 -18.12
N ASP A 261 23.03 3.27 -16.81
CA ASP A 261 22.83 2.01 -16.10
C ASP A 261 21.39 1.95 -15.59
N ILE A 262 20.68 0.86 -15.88
CA ILE A 262 19.33 0.60 -15.34
C ILE A 262 19.42 -0.60 -14.42
N THR A 263 19.04 -0.40 -13.15
CA THR A 263 18.98 -1.47 -12.14
C THR A 263 17.55 -1.65 -11.66
N LEU A 264 17.05 -2.89 -11.67
CA LEU A 264 15.75 -3.26 -11.17
C LEU A 264 15.90 -4.20 -9.97
N VAL A 265 15.34 -3.80 -8.81
CA VAL A 265 15.39 -4.57 -7.56
C VAL A 265 14.03 -5.21 -7.27
N GLY A 266 14.01 -6.47 -6.84
CA GLY A 266 12.82 -7.23 -6.46
C GLY A 266 12.24 -8.11 -7.57
N LEU A 267 13.03 -8.45 -8.56
CA LEU A 267 12.66 -9.36 -9.65
C LEU A 267 12.69 -10.83 -9.18
N SER A 268 11.84 -11.65 -9.77
CA SER A 268 11.98 -13.11 -9.66
C SER A 268 13.13 -13.63 -10.52
N ASP A 269 13.68 -14.82 -10.17
CA ASP A 269 14.77 -15.44 -10.94
C ASP A 269 14.41 -15.64 -12.42
N ASN A 270 13.15 -15.94 -12.71
CA ASN A 270 12.68 -16.07 -14.10
C ASN A 270 12.66 -14.72 -14.81
N GLN A 271 12.26 -13.65 -14.14
CA GLN A 271 12.30 -12.30 -14.73
C GLN A 271 13.73 -11.84 -14.98
N ILE A 272 14.66 -12.13 -14.07
CA ILE A 272 16.09 -11.80 -14.24
C ILE A 272 16.66 -12.47 -15.50
N LYS A 273 16.32 -13.74 -15.74
CA LYS A 273 16.77 -14.49 -16.93
C LYS A 273 16.22 -13.93 -18.26
N LEU A 274 15.08 -13.24 -18.20
CA LEU A 274 14.38 -12.70 -19.35
C LEU A 274 14.60 -11.20 -19.54
N LEU A 275 15.47 -10.57 -18.73
CA LEU A 275 15.76 -9.15 -18.87
C LEU A 275 16.44 -8.86 -20.20
N PRO A 276 16.08 -7.74 -20.86
CA PRO A 276 16.87 -7.21 -21.95
C PRO A 276 18.31 -6.93 -21.55
N GLU A 277 19.24 -7.07 -22.52
CA GLU A 277 20.62 -6.71 -22.31
C GLU A 277 20.77 -5.24 -21.87
N GLY A 278 21.68 -4.97 -20.95
CA GLY A 278 21.91 -3.64 -20.39
C GLY A 278 20.96 -3.24 -19.27
N ILE A 279 20.10 -4.15 -18.78
CA ILE A 279 19.36 -3.98 -17.51
C ILE A 279 19.93 -4.95 -16.47
N LYS A 280 20.37 -4.41 -15.33
CA LYS A 280 20.82 -5.20 -14.19
C LYS A 280 19.61 -5.60 -13.34
N GLY A 281 19.36 -6.90 -13.21
CA GLY A 281 18.30 -7.44 -12.34
C GLY A 281 18.87 -7.89 -11.00
N ILE A 282 18.23 -7.47 -9.92
CA ILE A 282 18.49 -7.93 -8.57
C ILE A 282 17.21 -8.60 -8.05
N ALA A 283 17.36 -9.78 -7.48
CA ALA A 283 16.26 -10.46 -6.80
C ALA A 283 15.85 -9.68 -5.53
N ARG A 284 15.59 -10.32 -4.45
CA ARG A 284 15.36 -9.64 -3.18
C ARG A 284 16.70 -9.25 -2.55
N THR A 285 16.81 -8.01 -2.04
CA THR A 285 17.96 -7.61 -1.23
C THR A 285 18.03 -8.42 0.07
N ASN A 286 19.26 -8.70 0.54
CA ASN A 286 19.49 -9.48 1.75
C ASN A 286 19.18 -8.68 3.02
N SER A 287 19.28 -7.35 2.93
CA SER A 287 19.00 -6.45 4.05
C SER A 287 18.41 -5.12 3.56
N VAL A 288 17.93 -4.32 4.50
CA VAL A 288 17.45 -2.97 4.22
C VAL A 288 18.61 -2.04 3.87
N GLU A 289 19.77 -2.25 4.47
CA GLU A 289 21.01 -1.48 4.20
C GLU A 289 21.46 -1.67 2.76
N GLU A 290 21.35 -2.87 2.21
CA GLU A 290 21.62 -3.12 0.79
C GLU A 290 20.64 -2.35 -0.10
N LEU A 291 19.36 -2.30 0.25
CA LEU A 291 18.37 -1.52 -0.49
C LEU A 291 18.68 0.00 -0.40
N VAL A 292 19.04 0.49 0.78
CA VAL A 292 19.50 1.88 1.00
C VAL A 292 20.71 2.21 0.16
N HIS A 293 21.65 1.27 0.01
CA HIS A 293 22.82 1.43 -0.88
C HIS A 293 22.39 1.64 -2.33
N TYR A 294 21.41 0.87 -2.85
CA TYR A 294 20.87 1.10 -4.21
C TYR A 294 20.25 2.48 -4.36
N TYR A 295 19.45 2.93 -3.41
CA TYR A 295 18.86 4.28 -3.44
C TYR A 295 19.93 5.38 -3.43
N ASN A 296 20.92 5.26 -2.57
CA ASN A 296 22.02 6.24 -2.49
C ASN A 296 22.88 6.26 -3.76
N SER A 297 23.09 5.10 -4.37
CA SER A 297 23.91 4.95 -5.57
C SER A 297 23.18 5.37 -6.86
N ALA A 298 21.86 5.50 -6.85
CA ALA A 298 21.11 5.95 -8.01
C ALA A 298 21.16 7.47 -8.15
N ASP A 299 21.15 7.96 -9.39
CA ASP A 299 20.98 9.37 -9.72
C ASP A 299 19.48 9.74 -9.77
N VAL A 300 18.64 8.76 -10.10
CA VAL A 300 17.19 8.92 -10.14
C VAL A 300 16.46 7.61 -9.82
N VAL A 301 15.36 7.70 -9.11
CA VAL A 301 14.42 6.60 -8.88
C VAL A 301 13.23 6.74 -9.81
N LEU A 302 12.87 5.68 -10.53
CA LEU A 302 11.67 5.67 -11.35
C LEU A 302 10.57 4.84 -10.69
N SER A 303 9.38 5.42 -10.56
CA SER A 303 8.16 4.71 -10.20
C SER A 303 7.17 4.76 -11.36
N LEU A 304 7.24 3.73 -12.21
CA LEU A 304 6.46 3.61 -13.42
C LEU A 304 5.18 2.77 -13.22
N SER A 305 4.67 2.74 -12.00
CA SER A 305 3.44 2.01 -11.66
C SER A 305 2.22 2.62 -12.33
N TYR A 306 1.32 1.75 -12.81
CA TYR A 306 0.03 2.11 -13.40
C TYR A 306 -1.07 2.33 -12.35
N GLY A 307 -0.74 2.23 -11.08
CA GLY A 307 -1.65 2.49 -9.96
C GLY A 307 -0.98 2.25 -8.62
N GLU A 308 -0.97 3.27 -7.79
CA GLU A 308 -0.48 3.25 -6.42
C GLU A 308 -1.45 4.00 -5.51
N SER A 309 -1.77 3.43 -4.38
CA SER A 309 -2.55 4.16 -3.37
C SER A 309 -1.73 5.21 -2.64
N MET A 310 -0.40 5.04 -2.61
CA MET A 310 0.59 6.03 -2.17
C MET A 310 1.92 5.80 -2.90
N GLY A 311 2.56 4.63 -2.72
CA GLY A 311 3.88 4.33 -3.29
C GLY A 311 5.03 4.75 -2.36
N LEU A 312 5.66 3.80 -1.66
CA LEU A 312 6.76 4.09 -0.74
C LEU A 312 8.12 4.25 -1.46
N THR A 313 8.30 3.60 -2.60
CA THR A 313 9.58 3.58 -3.34
C THR A 313 10.12 4.98 -3.68
N PRO A 314 9.34 5.93 -4.24
CA PRO A 314 9.83 7.29 -4.45
C PRO A 314 10.19 7.99 -3.15
N VAL A 315 9.44 7.74 -2.08
CA VAL A 315 9.66 8.36 -0.76
C VAL A 315 10.95 7.84 -0.13
N GLU A 316 11.22 6.53 -0.23
CA GLU A 316 12.48 5.91 0.21
C GLU A 316 13.68 6.50 -0.55
N GLY A 317 13.55 6.67 -1.88
CA GLY A 317 14.55 7.34 -2.70
C GLY A 317 14.80 8.78 -2.26
N MET A 318 13.74 9.57 -2.09
CA MET A 318 13.85 10.96 -1.60
C MET A 318 14.47 11.04 -0.21
N ALA A 319 14.18 10.11 0.69
CA ALA A 319 14.82 10.05 2.01
C ALA A 319 16.34 9.82 1.91
N CYS A 320 16.79 9.09 0.90
CA CYS A 320 18.22 8.94 0.56
C CYS A 320 18.79 10.12 -0.27
N GLY A 321 18.03 11.19 -0.47
CA GLY A 321 18.44 12.34 -1.26
C GLY A 321 18.41 12.12 -2.77
N THR A 322 17.71 11.09 -3.26
CA THR A 322 17.63 10.74 -4.68
C THR A 322 16.28 11.20 -5.25
N PRO A 323 16.27 12.04 -6.32
CA PRO A 323 15.04 12.51 -6.92
C PRO A 323 14.25 11.37 -7.57
N ALA A 324 12.93 11.56 -7.68
CA ALA A 324 12.05 10.59 -8.26
C ALA A 324 11.40 11.09 -9.55
N ILE A 325 11.25 10.21 -10.56
CA ILE A 325 10.37 10.43 -11.69
C ILE A 325 9.20 9.46 -11.55
N VAL A 326 7.99 9.98 -11.58
CA VAL A 326 6.77 9.22 -11.34
C VAL A 326 5.76 9.43 -12.45
N TYR A 327 4.89 8.45 -12.67
CA TYR A 327 3.79 8.61 -13.60
C TYR A 327 2.69 9.54 -13.07
N ASN A 328 2.09 10.31 -13.98
CA ASN A 328 0.93 11.16 -13.71
C ASN A 328 -0.33 10.29 -13.60
N ASN A 329 -0.40 9.51 -12.54
CA ASN A 329 -1.58 8.71 -12.23
C ASN A 329 -1.70 8.47 -10.72
N THR A 330 -2.92 8.23 -10.27
CA THR A 330 -3.25 7.88 -8.89
C THR A 330 -2.57 8.80 -7.87
N ALA A 331 -2.04 8.28 -6.77
CA ALA A 331 -1.40 9.07 -5.73
C ALA A 331 0.06 9.47 -6.01
N GLN A 332 0.67 9.00 -7.09
CA GLN A 332 2.10 9.23 -7.34
C GLN A 332 2.47 10.71 -7.50
N PRO A 333 1.67 11.56 -8.21
CA PRO A 333 1.98 12.98 -8.34
C PRO A 333 2.05 13.73 -7.00
N GLU A 334 1.35 13.25 -5.98
CA GLU A 334 1.38 13.87 -4.64
C GLU A 334 2.74 13.76 -3.94
N LEU A 335 3.54 12.77 -4.34
CA LEU A 335 4.80 12.46 -3.69
C LEU A 335 5.90 13.45 -4.05
N VAL A 336 5.90 13.98 -5.27
CA VAL A 336 6.99 14.79 -5.80
C VAL A 336 6.58 16.26 -6.00
N THR A 337 7.57 17.13 -5.98
CA THR A 337 7.47 18.55 -6.34
C THR A 337 8.55 18.88 -7.38
N PRO A 338 8.50 20.02 -8.07
CA PRO A 338 9.55 20.38 -9.03
C PRO A 338 10.99 20.32 -8.48
N ASN A 339 11.14 20.49 -7.15
CA ASN A 339 12.44 20.43 -6.46
C ASN A 339 12.83 19.02 -5.98
N THR A 340 11.96 18.03 -6.12
CA THR A 340 12.20 16.66 -5.64
C THR A 340 12.05 15.60 -6.71
N GLY A 341 11.57 15.99 -7.90
CA GLY A 341 11.39 15.06 -9.00
C GLY A 341 10.51 15.61 -10.11
N ILE A 342 10.11 14.73 -11.02
CA ILE A 342 9.34 15.09 -12.22
C ILE A 342 8.16 14.11 -12.35
N VAL A 343 7.00 14.67 -12.71
CA VAL A 343 5.80 13.89 -13.06
C VAL A 343 5.74 13.80 -14.58
N VAL A 344 5.56 12.59 -15.14
CA VAL A 344 5.47 12.34 -16.57
C VAL A 344 4.19 11.58 -16.92
N ASN A 345 3.69 11.73 -18.12
CA ASN A 345 2.50 11.02 -18.56
C ASN A 345 2.74 9.52 -18.65
N GLN A 346 1.80 8.74 -18.14
CA GLN A 346 1.87 7.28 -18.08
C GLN A 346 2.14 6.68 -19.48
N GLY A 347 3.18 5.83 -19.57
CA GLY A 347 3.56 5.13 -20.79
C GLY A 347 4.22 6.00 -21.84
N ASN A 348 4.44 7.29 -21.61
CA ASN A 348 5.13 8.20 -22.53
C ASN A 348 6.65 8.11 -22.32
N ILE A 349 7.30 7.22 -23.09
CA ILE A 349 8.75 6.97 -22.97
C ILE A 349 9.57 8.19 -23.43
N GLN A 350 9.09 8.99 -24.37
CA GLN A 350 9.80 10.19 -24.84
C GLN A 350 9.85 11.24 -23.72
N GLU A 351 8.71 11.50 -23.07
CA GLU A 351 8.64 12.40 -21.91
C GLU A 351 9.47 11.88 -20.73
N LEU A 352 9.46 10.56 -20.50
CA LEU A 352 10.30 9.92 -19.47
C LEU A 352 11.80 10.13 -19.76
N CYS A 353 12.24 9.95 -21.00
CA CYS A 353 13.63 10.23 -21.39
C CYS A 353 13.99 11.72 -21.20
N GLN A 354 13.09 12.63 -21.56
CA GLN A 354 13.31 14.06 -21.36
C GLN A 354 13.44 14.42 -19.88
N ALA A 355 12.61 13.81 -19.02
CA ALA A 355 12.70 13.98 -17.57
C ALA A 355 14.03 13.45 -17.03
N ILE A 356 14.50 12.28 -17.51
CA ILE A 356 15.81 11.73 -17.15
C ILE A 356 16.94 12.67 -17.56
N TYR A 357 16.92 13.21 -18.79
CA TYR A 357 17.91 14.19 -19.24
C TYR A 357 17.90 15.47 -18.39
N THR A 358 16.72 15.92 -17.96
CA THR A 358 16.60 17.09 -17.08
C THR A 358 17.25 16.81 -15.73
N VAL A 359 16.99 15.64 -15.10
CA VAL A 359 17.64 15.27 -13.84
C VAL A 359 19.16 15.12 -14.03
N GLN A 360 19.61 14.54 -15.15
CA GLN A 360 21.03 14.38 -15.46
C GLN A 360 21.74 15.73 -15.59
N ASN A 361 21.14 16.67 -16.30
CA ASN A 361 21.72 17.99 -16.53
C ASN A 361 21.80 18.83 -15.24
N ASN A 362 20.79 18.74 -14.38
CA ASN A 362 20.79 19.43 -13.09
C ASN A 362 21.73 18.75 -12.07
N GLY A 363 21.93 17.44 -12.19
CA GLY A 363 22.65 16.60 -11.25
C GLY A 363 21.84 16.29 -9.98
N LYS A 364 22.08 15.12 -9.38
CA LYS A 364 21.42 14.65 -8.15
C LYS A 364 21.48 15.67 -7.00
N GLN A 365 22.61 16.33 -6.83
CA GLN A 365 22.86 17.30 -5.74
C GLN A 365 21.88 18.45 -5.75
N TYR A 366 21.41 18.88 -6.93
CA TYR A 366 20.38 19.91 -7.07
C TYR A 366 19.09 19.56 -6.30
N TYR A 367 18.71 18.30 -6.30
CA TYR A 367 17.47 17.80 -5.70
C TYR A 367 17.65 17.30 -4.26
N SER A 368 18.85 16.91 -3.88
CA SER A 368 19.13 16.03 -2.74
C SER A 368 18.59 16.62 -1.42
N SER A 369 18.88 17.87 -1.15
CA SER A 369 18.42 18.55 0.07
C SER A 369 16.88 18.68 0.13
N ALA A 370 16.25 19.05 -0.99
CA ALA A 370 14.79 19.16 -1.06
C ALA A 370 14.10 17.80 -0.92
N CYS A 371 14.67 16.74 -1.53
CA CYS A 371 14.20 15.37 -1.39
C CYS A 371 14.23 14.91 0.07
N ARG A 372 15.37 15.09 0.73
CA ARG A 372 15.54 14.74 2.14
C ARG A 372 14.56 15.48 3.04
N ASN A 373 14.48 16.80 2.90
CA ASN A 373 13.57 17.63 3.69
C ASN A 373 12.10 17.23 3.49
N ARG A 374 11.69 16.92 2.26
CA ARG A 374 10.33 16.45 1.98
C ARG A 374 10.03 15.12 2.69
N ALA A 375 10.96 14.16 2.62
CA ALA A 375 10.80 12.88 3.31
C ALA A 375 10.71 13.05 4.83
N GLU A 376 11.55 13.88 5.42
CA GLU A 376 11.55 14.19 6.86
C GLU A 376 10.25 14.87 7.30
N THR A 377 9.78 15.85 6.54
CA THR A 377 8.61 16.67 6.93
C THR A 377 7.30 15.90 6.78
N TYR A 378 7.13 15.13 5.70
CA TYR A 378 5.83 14.58 5.34
C TYR A 378 5.72 13.07 5.51
N TYR A 379 6.85 12.35 5.59
CA TYR A 379 6.84 10.88 5.53
C TYR A 379 7.66 10.21 6.63
N ASN A 380 8.11 10.94 7.63
CA ASN A 380 8.76 10.35 8.81
C ASN A 380 7.76 9.45 9.55
N LYS A 381 8.10 8.16 9.70
CA LYS A 381 7.23 7.16 10.34
C LYS A 381 6.82 7.53 11.76
N GLU A 382 7.72 8.17 12.54
CA GLU A 382 7.43 8.54 13.93
C GLU A 382 6.26 9.54 13.99
N ASP A 383 6.25 10.53 13.09
CA ASP A 383 5.20 11.53 13.01
C ASP A 383 3.90 10.94 12.46
N ARG A 384 4.00 10.19 11.35
CA ARG A 384 2.80 9.60 10.69
C ARG A 384 2.08 8.61 11.59
N TYR A 385 2.82 7.75 12.31
CA TYR A 385 2.17 6.78 13.20
C TYR A 385 1.76 7.40 14.54
N GLN A 386 2.36 8.52 14.95
CA GLN A 386 1.87 9.31 16.07
C GLN A 386 0.48 9.90 15.79
N GLU A 387 0.18 10.32 14.53
CA GLU A 387 -1.15 10.81 14.15
C GLU A 387 -2.25 9.77 14.36
N TYR A 388 -1.95 8.47 14.16
CA TYR A 388 -2.91 7.42 14.49
C TYR A 388 -3.17 7.33 16.00
N VAL A 389 -2.12 7.41 16.82
CA VAL A 389 -2.30 7.37 18.28
C VAL A 389 -3.06 8.59 18.78
N ASP A 390 -2.86 9.74 18.19
CA ASP A 390 -3.59 10.95 18.54
C ASP A 390 -5.05 10.88 18.09
N LEU A 391 -5.32 10.32 16.91
CA LEU A 391 -6.68 9.98 16.46
C LEU A 391 -7.38 9.04 17.44
N TYR A 392 -6.71 7.97 17.88
CA TYR A 392 -7.31 7.03 18.86
C TYR A 392 -7.66 7.73 20.17
N LYS A 393 -6.77 8.59 20.71
CA LYS A 393 -7.05 9.36 21.92
C LYS A 393 -8.25 10.29 21.75
N GLU A 394 -8.34 10.97 20.61
CA GLU A 394 -9.49 11.81 20.28
C GLU A 394 -10.80 11.01 20.31
N LEU A 395 -10.80 9.82 19.71
CA LEU A 395 -11.99 8.99 19.59
C LEU A 395 -12.47 8.38 20.92
N ILE A 396 -11.56 8.00 21.81
CA ILE A 396 -11.95 7.46 23.12
C ILE A 396 -12.31 8.55 24.14
N SER A 397 -12.04 9.82 23.85
CA SER A 397 -12.39 10.95 24.72
C SER A 397 -13.76 11.53 24.39
N LYS A 398 -14.39 11.12 23.30
CA LYS A 398 -15.76 11.49 22.89
C LYS A 398 -16.79 10.53 23.46
#